data_1a7faf3a9c8d1d700c436de159e50d3e
#
_entry.id   1a7faf3a9c8d1d700c436de159e50d3e
#
_cell.length_a   1.000
_cell.length_b   1.000
_cell.length_c   1.000
_cell.angle_alpha   90.00
_cell.angle_beta   90.00
_cell.angle_gamma   90.00
#
_symmetry.space_group_name_H-M   'P 1'
#
loop_
_entity.id
_entity.type
_entity.pdbx_description
1 polymer ?
#
loop_
_entity_poly.entity_id
_entity_poly.type
_entity_poly.pdbx_seq_one_letter_code
_entity_poly.pdbx_strand_id
1 'polypeptide(L)'
;MAGTAYLVGVGMTHFEKPETREWQYWDMAKEAGEAALADAGIGYDAVEQVPVGFCHQPSTAGQRAAYELGLTGVPVYNVNNNCATGSTALMMARQFVASGLNDCVLALGFEKMKRGALGGGAAGGDFAASPVARHYGVMAAAHGFERTPPTAQIFGNAAREHMARYGTTAEHLAAVGAKNHRHSAHNPRAQFQDVHTVEEVLAAKVIHRPLTKLQCSPTSDGAAAVVVASERFVRAHGLADRAVEIVAQAMTTDTEESFAAGSCIDVVGKPMSRAAARQVYEASGLGIEDVDVIELHDCFSINELLTYEALGMCADGESGKLVADGATTYGGRWVVNPSGGLISKGHPLGATGLAQAAELVWQLRGTAGARQVPDAHVALAHNIGLGGAAVVTLLRR
;
A
#
# COMPACT_ATOMS: atom_id res chain seq x y z
N MET A 1 25.89 -14.91 0.33
CA MET A 1 24.43 -15.01 0.05
C MET A 1 23.74 -14.06 1.01
N ALA A 2 22.75 -13.29 0.55
CA ALA A 2 21.92 -12.50 1.48
C ALA A 2 21.19 -13.43 2.43
N GLY A 3 21.07 -13.05 3.71
CA GLY A 3 20.33 -13.82 4.72
C GLY A 3 18.81 -13.73 4.49
N THR A 4 18.06 -14.67 5.04
CA THR A 4 16.60 -14.63 5.02
C THR A 4 16.09 -13.65 6.08
N ALA A 5 15.08 -12.87 5.74
CA ALA A 5 14.40 -11.95 6.64
C ALA A 5 12.94 -12.39 6.83
N TYR A 6 12.47 -12.30 8.07
CA TYR A 6 11.13 -12.73 8.47
C TYR A 6 10.36 -11.58 9.11
N LEU A 7 9.06 -11.51 8.86
CA LEU A 7 8.13 -10.69 9.61
C LEU A 7 7.67 -11.50 10.83
N VAL A 8 7.99 -11.02 12.02
CA VAL A 8 7.73 -11.76 13.27
C VAL A 8 6.69 -11.09 14.16
N GLY A 9 6.40 -9.80 13.92
CA GLY A 9 5.36 -9.07 14.62
C GLY A 9 4.79 -7.95 13.76
N VAL A 10 3.48 -7.75 13.85
CA VAL A 10 2.77 -6.71 13.11
C VAL A 10 1.75 -6.00 13.99
N GLY A 11 1.57 -4.70 13.76
CA GLY A 11 0.59 -3.90 14.46
C GLY A 11 0.11 -2.75 13.58
N MET A 12 -1.15 -2.36 13.75
CA MET A 12 -1.69 -1.15 13.15
C MET A 12 -2.84 -0.60 14.01
N THR A 13 -3.04 0.70 13.92
CA THR A 13 -4.21 1.37 14.50
C THR A 13 -5.47 1.09 13.69
N HIS A 14 -6.63 1.42 14.23
CA HIS A 14 -7.79 1.72 13.41
C HIS A 14 -7.46 2.94 12.55
N PHE A 15 -7.82 2.94 11.26
CA PHE A 15 -7.67 4.11 10.40
C PHE A 15 -8.88 5.03 10.55
N GLU A 16 -8.61 6.31 10.78
CA GLU A 16 -9.63 7.29 11.13
C GLU A 16 -9.75 8.37 10.07
N LYS A 17 -10.93 8.97 9.96
CA LYS A 17 -11.03 10.26 9.25
C LYS A 17 -10.21 11.30 9.99
N PRO A 18 -9.47 12.17 9.28
CA PRO A 18 -8.76 13.26 9.92
C PRO A 18 -9.69 14.10 10.83
N GLU A 19 -9.16 14.50 11.98
CA GLU A 19 -9.87 15.35 12.96
C GLU A 19 -11.08 14.69 13.66
N THR A 20 -11.18 13.37 13.66
CA THR A 20 -12.26 12.66 14.39
C THR A 20 -11.82 12.17 15.76
N ARG A 21 -10.54 11.95 15.97
CA ARG A 21 -9.96 11.56 17.25
C ARG A 21 -8.85 12.57 17.64
N GLU A 22 -8.86 12.99 18.91
CA GLU A 22 -7.79 13.80 19.48
C GLU A 22 -6.57 12.93 19.80
N TRP A 23 -5.74 12.71 18.81
CA TRP A 23 -4.44 12.06 18.92
C TRP A 23 -3.42 12.71 18.00
N GLN A 24 -2.16 12.48 18.25
CA GLN A 24 -1.08 12.98 17.44
C GLN A 24 -0.41 11.81 16.70
N TYR A 25 0.43 12.10 15.72
CA TYR A 25 1.12 11.05 14.95
C TYR A 25 2.00 10.16 15.85
N TRP A 26 2.54 10.68 16.93
CA TRP A 26 3.32 9.89 17.87
C TRP A 26 2.46 8.96 18.74
N ASP A 27 1.24 9.32 19.06
CA ASP A 27 0.30 8.45 19.78
C ASP A 27 -0.10 7.25 18.89
N MET A 28 -0.37 7.51 17.61
CA MET A 28 -0.65 6.47 16.62
C MET A 28 0.54 5.53 16.44
N ALA A 29 1.74 6.10 16.29
CA ALA A 29 2.99 5.37 16.11
C ALA A 29 3.29 4.47 17.32
N LYS A 30 3.05 4.99 18.55
CA LYS A 30 3.15 4.23 19.78
C LYS A 30 2.21 3.03 19.79
N GLU A 31 0.90 3.26 19.54
CA GLU A 31 -0.11 2.20 19.51
C GLU A 31 0.27 1.09 18.52
N ALA A 32 0.67 1.45 17.30
CA ALA A 32 1.06 0.47 16.27
C ALA A 32 2.38 -0.25 16.61
N GLY A 33 3.37 0.47 17.12
CA GLY A 33 4.67 -0.08 17.50
C GLY A 33 4.57 -1.03 18.68
N GLU A 34 3.85 -0.66 19.75
CA GLU A 34 3.59 -1.52 20.90
C GLU A 34 2.83 -2.78 20.49
N ALA A 35 1.83 -2.65 19.60
CA ALA A 35 1.10 -3.81 19.07
C ALA A 35 2.02 -4.76 18.28
N ALA A 36 2.94 -4.24 17.45
CA ALA A 36 3.87 -5.05 16.68
C ALA A 36 4.90 -5.77 17.58
N LEU A 37 5.42 -5.07 18.58
CA LEU A 37 6.34 -5.66 19.58
C LEU A 37 5.64 -6.73 20.42
N ALA A 38 4.42 -6.48 20.87
CA ALA A 38 3.61 -7.45 21.60
C ALA A 38 3.27 -8.68 20.74
N ASP A 39 2.92 -8.48 19.46
CA ASP A 39 2.69 -9.58 18.51
C ASP A 39 3.97 -10.39 18.27
N ALA A 40 5.14 -9.75 18.23
CA ALA A 40 6.43 -10.45 18.19
C ALA A 40 6.79 -11.14 19.51
N GLY A 41 6.25 -10.68 20.65
CA GLY A 41 6.62 -11.17 21.99
C GLY A 41 8.00 -10.69 22.44
N ILE A 42 8.43 -9.49 22.01
CA ILE A 42 9.73 -8.89 22.34
C ILE A 42 9.59 -7.48 22.93
N GLY A 43 10.60 -7.02 23.65
CA GLY A 43 10.72 -5.63 24.08
C GLY A 43 11.33 -4.74 23.00
N TYR A 44 11.16 -3.43 23.15
CA TYR A 44 11.78 -2.44 22.23
C TYR A 44 13.31 -2.41 22.35
N ASP A 45 13.86 -2.86 23.47
CA ASP A 45 15.30 -3.03 23.72
C ASP A 45 15.97 -4.07 22.81
N ALA A 46 15.20 -4.97 22.20
CA ALA A 46 15.68 -5.92 21.21
C ALA A 46 15.82 -5.31 19.81
N VAL A 47 15.25 -4.12 19.56
CA VAL A 47 15.27 -3.44 18.26
C VAL A 47 16.60 -2.72 18.08
N GLU A 48 17.26 -2.92 16.94
CA GLU A 48 18.57 -2.35 16.65
C GLU A 48 18.54 -1.14 15.72
N GLN A 49 17.49 -0.99 14.88
CA GLN A 49 17.26 0.16 13.99
C GLN A 49 15.77 0.38 13.72
N VAL A 50 15.40 1.62 13.38
CA VAL A 50 14.00 1.98 13.08
C VAL A 50 13.92 2.86 11.82
N PRO A 51 13.68 2.32 10.62
CA PRO A 51 13.20 3.11 9.48
C PRO A 51 11.75 3.53 9.72
N VAL A 52 11.49 4.85 9.65
CA VAL A 52 10.19 5.47 9.95
C VAL A 52 9.68 6.22 8.74
N GLY A 53 8.50 5.83 8.26
CA GLY A 53 7.85 6.41 7.09
C GLY A 53 6.75 7.41 7.43
N PHE A 54 6.80 8.61 6.82
CA PHE A 54 5.76 9.63 6.85
C PHE A 54 5.94 10.63 5.71
N CYS A 55 4.88 11.34 5.34
CA CYS A 55 4.91 12.30 4.21
C CYS A 55 4.67 13.74 4.64
N HIS A 56 3.72 14.00 5.52
CA HIS A 56 3.23 15.36 5.84
C HIS A 56 3.65 15.90 7.20
N GLN A 57 4.40 15.13 8.00
CA GLN A 57 4.87 15.58 9.30
C GLN A 57 6.19 16.36 9.20
N PRO A 58 6.53 17.17 10.22
CA PRO A 58 7.78 17.90 10.23
C PRO A 58 9.02 17.00 10.14
N SER A 59 10.14 17.60 9.73
CA SER A 59 11.45 16.96 9.76
C SER A 59 11.72 16.32 11.14
N THR A 60 12.34 15.12 11.16
CA THR A 60 12.62 14.33 12.37
C THR A 60 11.41 13.84 13.16
N ALA A 61 10.20 13.85 12.59
CA ALA A 61 9.02 13.30 13.23
C ALA A 61 9.16 11.81 13.57
N GLY A 62 10.01 11.08 12.82
CA GLY A 62 10.34 9.68 13.10
C GLY A 62 10.99 9.48 14.46
N GLN A 63 11.93 10.34 14.87
CA GLN A 63 12.54 10.30 16.19
C GLN A 63 11.48 10.56 17.27
N ARG A 64 10.65 11.60 17.09
CA ARG A 64 9.59 11.91 18.05
C ARG A 64 8.63 10.74 18.23
N ALA A 65 8.29 10.03 17.16
CA ALA A 65 7.42 8.86 17.20
C ALA A 65 8.11 7.65 17.88
N ALA A 66 9.35 7.34 17.48
CA ALA A 66 10.10 6.22 18.03
C ALA A 66 10.41 6.37 19.53
N TYR A 67 10.57 7.62 20.02
CA TYR A 67 10.83 7.92 21.45
C TYR A 67 9.65 7.55 22.36
N GLU A 68 8.43 7.44 21.83
CA GLU A 68 7.28 6.95 22.60
C GLU A 68 7.36 5.43 22.89
N LEU A 69 8.17 4.68 22.15
CA LEU A 69 8.45 3.25 22.42
C LEU A 69 9.60 3.09 23.42
N GLY A 70 10.52 4.07 23.48
CA GLY A 70 11.65 4.06 24.39
C GLY A 70 12.82 4.91 23.90
N LEU A 71 13.66 5.35 24.82
CA LEU A 71 14.88 6.14 24.57
C LEU A 71 16.11 5.22 24.63
N THR A 72 16.21 4.26 23.70
CA THR A 72 17.25 3.24 23.67
C THR A 72 18.51 3.67 22.91
N GLY A 73 18.45 4.79 22.18
CA GLY A 73 19.56 5.29 21.37
C GLY A 73 19.72 4.61 20.01
N VAL A 74 18.78 3.78 19.59
CA VAL A 74 18.81 3.13 18.27
C VAL A 74 18.76 4.14 17.14
N PRO A 75 19.46 3.91 16.01
CA PRO A 75 19.37 4.73 14.82
C PRO A 75 17.95 4.80 14.26
N VAL A 76 17.49 6.01 13.94
CA VAL A 76 16.18 6.27 13.33
C VAL A 76 16.38 6.93 11.97
N TYR A 77 15.78 6.37 10.93
CA TYR A 77 15.81 6.90 9.56
C TYR A 77 14.43 7.40 9.15
N ASN A 78 14.36 8.66 8.71
CA ASN A 78 13.12 9.22 8.19
C ASN A 78 13.03 8.96 6.69
N VAL A 79 11.96 8.33 6.24
CA VAL A 79 11.76 7.84 4.87
C VAL A 79 10.56 8.51 4.25
N ASN A 80 10.66 8.91 2.98
CA ASN A 80 9.55 9.44 2.21
C ASN A 80 9.67 9.05 0.73
N ASN A 81 8.74 8.24 0.25
CA ASN A 81 8.47 7.91 -1.15
C ASN A 81 6.97 8.05 -1.43
N ASN A 82 6.39 9.17 -0.95
CA ASN A 82 4.95 9.44 -1.07
C ASN A 82 4.13 8.24 -0.55
N CYS A 83 3.12 7.78 -1.28
CA CYS A 83 2.25 6.67 -0.86
C CYS A 83 2.99 5.32 -0.70
N ALA A 84 4.18 5.13 -1.29
CA ALA A 84 5.02 3.94 -1.13
C ALA A 84 5.94 3.98 0.10
N THR A 85 5.83 4.99 0.92
CA THR A 85 6.72 5.26 2.06
C THR A 85 6.79 4.09 3.05
N GLY A 86 5.65 3.52 3.44
CA GLY A 86 5.61 2.38 4.38
C GLY A 86 6.30 1.13 3.82
N SER A 87 6.08 0.82 2.55
CA SER A 87 6.77 -0.30 1.89
C SER A 87 8.26 -0.06 1.70
N THR A 88 8.68 1.20 1.54
CA THR A 88 10.09 1.58 1.49
C THR A 88 10.75 1.39 2.87
N ALA A 89 10.09 1.76 3.96
CA ALA A 89 10.57 1.50 5.32
C ALA A 89 10.73 0.00 5.58
N LEU A 90 9.76 -0.82 5.15
CA LEU A 90 9.85 -2.28 5.21
C LEU A 90 11.03 -2.82 4.38
N MET A 91 11.27 -2.28 3.19
CA MET A 91 12.39 -2.68 2.34
C MET A 91 13.73 -2.37 3.00
N MET A 92 13.89 -1.20 3.61
CA MET A 92 15.10 -0.86 4.37
C MET A 92 15.31 -1.83 5.54
N ALA A 93 14.26 -2.12 6.32
CA ALA A 93 14.33 -3.09 7.40
C ALA A 93 14.77 -4.48 6.92
N ARG A 94 14.17 -4.96 5.81
CA ARG A 94 14.61 -6.21 5.18
C ARG A 94 16.07 -6.17 4.75
N GLN A 95 16.52 -5.10 4.13
CA GLN A 95 17.91 -4.96 3.67
C GLN A 95 18.90 -4.97 4.84
N PHE A 96 18.60 -4.29 5.95
CA PHE A 96 19.44 -4.30 7.15
C PHE A 96 19.57 -5.70 7.74
N VAL A 97 18.46 -6.44 7.79
CA VAL A 97 18.46 -7.82 8.29
C VAL A 97 19.12 -8.78 7.30
N ALA A 98 18.74 -8.74 6.04
CA ALA A 98 19.25 -9.67 5.03
C ALA A 98 20.76 -9.48 4.72
N SER A 99 21.31 -8.28 4.92
CA SER A 99 22.74 -8.02 4.82
C SER A 99 23.54 -8.50 6.02
N GLY A 100 22.87 -8.92 7.12
CA GLY A 100 23.51 -9.31 8.37
C GLY A 100 23.98 -8.12 9.23
N LEU A 101 23.59 -6.89 8.87
CA LEU A 101 23.89 -5.69 9.66
C LEU A 101 23.17 -5.72 11.01
N ASN A 102 21.92 -6.20 11.01
CA ASN A 102 21.05 -6.29 12.17
C ASN A 102 20.32 -7.63 12.23
N ASP A 103 19.89 -8.00 13.43
CA ASP A 103 19.05 -9.17 13.66
C ASP A 103 17.58 -8.83 13.87
N CYS A 104 17.29 -7.62 14.37
CA CYS A 104 15.93 -7.18 14.66
C CYS A 104 15.76 -5.69 14.33
N VAL A 105 14.83 -5.38 13.43
CA VAL A 105 14.54 -4.03 12.94
C VAL A 105 13.04 -3.77 13.00
N LEU A 106 12.63 -2.61 13.52
CA LEU A 106 11.24 -2.18 13.53
C LEU A 106 11.00 -1.19 12.38
N ALA A 107 10.26 -1.59 11.35
CA ALA A 107 9.70 -0.65 10.39
C ALA A 107 8.43 -0.02 10.97
N LEU A 108 8.39 1.32 11.04
CA LEU A 108 7.29 2.10 11.59
C LEU A 108 6.80 3.09 10.55
N GLY A 109 5.49 3.32 10.47
CA GLY A 109 4.93 4.28 9.54
C GLY A 109 3.64 4.89 10.06
N PHE A 110 3.43 6.16 9.79
CA PHE A 110 2.25 6.90 10.25
C PHE A 110 1.92 8.04 9.30
N GLU A 111 0.69 8.48 9.39
CA GLU A 111 0.27 9.75 8.79
C GLU A 111 -0.81 10.40 9.65
N LYS A 112 -0.66 11.71 9.91
CA LYS A 112 -1.71 12.56 10.44
C LYS A 112 -2.04 13.59 9.37
N MET A 113 -3.15 13.39 8.70
CA MET A 113 -3.55 14.20 7.55
C MET A 113 -4.50 15.34 7.97
N LYS A 114 -4.55 16.38 7.14
CA LYS A 114 -5.65 17.36 7.18
C LYS A 114 -6.74 16.91 6.22
N ARG A 115 -7.99 17.27 6.49
CA ARG A 115 -9.08 17.04 5.54
C ARG A 115 -8.74 17.61 4.18
N GLY A 116 -8.88 16.80 3.13
CA GLY A 116 -8.61 17.20 1.75
C GLY A 116 -7.11 17.27 1.39
N ALA A 117 -6.19 16.81 2.23
CA ALA A 117 -4.74 16.85 1.97
C ALA A 117 -4.33 16.16 0.64
N LEU A 118 -5.03 15.13 0.21
CA LEU A 118 -4.81 14.45 -1.09
C LEU A 118 -5.22 15.30 -2.30
N GLY A 119 -5.95 16.39 -2.09
CA GLY A 119 -6.43 17.30 -3.15
C GLY A 119 -5.71 18.64 -3.26
N GLY A 120 -4.82 18.98 -2.33
CA GLY A 120 -4.40 20.37 -2.10
C GLY A 120 -2.95 20.74 -2.42
N GLY A 121 -2.12 19.84 -2.91
CA GLY A 121 -0.68 20.08 -3.05
C GLY A 121 -0.24 21.07 -4.16
N ALA A 122 -1.14 21.48 -5.06
CA ALA A 122 -0.77 22.34 -6.22
C ALA A 122 -1.43 23.72 -6.25
N ALA A 123 -2.25 24.07 -5.27
CA ALA A 123 -3.08 25.29 -5.34
C ALA A 123 -2.34 26.60 -4.92
N GLY A 124 -1.03 26.69 -5.09
CA GLY A 124 -0.30 27.94 -4.80
C GLY A 124 1.22 27.87 -4.83
N GLY A 125 1.81 26.71 -5.19
CA GLY A 125 3.25 26.55 -5.34
C GLY A 125 3.71 26.62 -6.80
N ASP A 126 5.01 26.80 -7.01
CA ASP A 126 5.62 26.65 -8.32
C ASP A 126 5.45 25.22 -8.81
N PHE A 127 4.52 25.02 -9.76
CA PHE A 127 4.22 23.72 -10.34
C PHE A 127 5.47 23.06 -10.95
N ALA A 128 6.38 23.84 -11.53
CA ALA A 128 7.61 23.35 -12.14
C ALA A 128 8.58 22.76 -11.11
N ALA A 129 8.54 23.23 -9.87
CA ALA A 129 9.35 22.71 -8.77
C ALA A 129 8.73 21.48 -8.07
N SER A 130 7.52 21.08 -8.44
CA SER A 130 6.85 19.92 -7.86
C SER A 130 7.56 18.62 -8.24
N PRO A 131 7.78 17.67 -7.32
CA PRO A 131 8.32 16.34 -7.65
C PRO A 131 7.51 15.59 -8.71
N VAL A 132 6.22 15.88 -8.82
CA VAL A 132 5.30 15.27 -9.79
C VAL A 132 5.03 16.15 -11.02
N ALA A 133 5.80 17.22 -11.22
CA ALA A 133 5.60 18.15 -12.35
C ALA A 133 5.63 17.45 -13.72
N ARG A 134 6.55 16.50 -13.90
CA ARG A 134 6.67 15.73 -15.15
C ARG A 134 5.44 14.87 -15.40
N HIS A 135 4.89 14.21 -14.38
CA HIS A 135 3.68 13.39 -14.45
C HIS A 135 2.46 14.22 -14.81
N TYR A 136 2.26 15.32 -14.08
CA TYR A 136 1.15 16.25 -14.39
C TYR A 136 1.36 16.99 -15.72
N GLY A 137 2.59 17.18 -16.17
CA GLY A 137 2.90 17.72 -17.49
C GLY A 137 2.37 16.83 -18.62
N VAL A 138 2.54 15.51 -18.50
CA VAL A 138 1.95 14.52 -19.44
C VAL A 138 0.43 14.63 -19.42
N MET A 139 -0.18 14.61 -18.24
CA MET A 139 -1.64 14.75 -18.12
C MET A 139 -2.13 16.06 -18.73
N ALA A 140 -1.47 17.18 -18.45
CA ALA A 140 -1.86 18.48 -18.96
C ALA A 140 -1.76 18.56 -20.49
N ALA A 141 -0.72 17.96 -21.07
CA ALA A 141 -0.55 17.92 -22.52
C ALA A 141 -1.62 17.07 -23.23
N ALA A 142 -2.02 15.95 -22.62
CA ALA A 142 -2.99 15.03 -23.20
C ALA A 142 -4.46 15.45 -22.95
N HIS A 143 -4.77 15.97 -21.75
CA HIS A 143 -6.15 16.16 -21.28
C HIS A 143 -6.46 17.57 -20.74
N GLY A 144 -5.45 18.43 -20.60
CA GLY A 144 -5.59 19.73 -19.93
C GLY A 144 -5.70 19.62 -18.41
N PHE A 145 -5.97 20.75 -17.75
CA PHE A 145 -6.20 20.85 -16.31
C PHE A 145 -7.61 21.31 -16.01
N GLU A 146 -8.27 20.65 -15.05
CA GLU A 146 -9.58 21.03 -14.52
C GLU A 146 -9.48 21.52 -13.07
N ARG A 147 -10.54 22.15 -12.56
CA ARG A 147 -10.64 22.58 -11.14
C ARG A 147 -11.07 21.43 -10.22
N THR A 148 -10.35 20.31 -10.28
CA THR A 148 -10.54 19.14 -9.41
C THR A 148 -9.18 18.71 -8.85
N PRO A 149 -9.11 17.89 -7.80
CA PRO A 149 -7.83 17.47 -7.24
C PRO A 149 -6.91 16.83 -8.30
N PRO A 150 -5.67 17.31 -8.47
CA PRO A 150 -4.76 16.85 -9.54
C PRO A 150 -4.53 15.33 -9.53
N THR A 151 -4.44 14.72 -8.36
CA THR A 151 -4.28 13.26 -8.23
C THR A 151 -5.51 12.52 -8.77
N ALA A 152 -6.72 13.01 -8.51
CA ALA A 152 -7.93 12.41 -9.07
C ALA A 152 -8.03 12.62 -10.59
N GLN A 153 -7.47 13.74 -11.11
CA GLN A 153 -7.43 13.98 -12.55
C GLN A 153 -6.53 12.99 -13.28
N ILE A 154 -5.30 12.77 -12.79
CA ILE A 154 -4.35 11.90 -13.49
C ILE A 154 -4.86 10.46 -13.52
N PHE A 155 -5.41 9.94 -12.40
CA PHE A 155 -6.01 8.59 -12.38
C PHE A 155 -7.34 8.54 -13.16
N GLY A 156 -8.18 9.56 -13.10
CA GLY A 156 -9.39 9.61 -13.90
C GLY A 156 -9.11 9.68 -15.40
N ASN A 157 -8.05 10.35 -15.81
CA ASN A 157 -7.60 10.37 -17.20
C ASN A 157 -6.98 9.02 -17.61
N ALA A 158 -6.23 8.36 -16.74
CA ALA A 158 -5.80 6.98 -16.96
C ALA A 158 -7.00 6.04 -17.18
N ALA A 159 -8.09 6.23 -16.40
CA ALA A 159 -9.33 5.48 -16.61
C ALA A 159 -9.96 5.79 -17.99
N ARG A 160 -10.03 7.06 -18.40
CA ARG A 160 -10.54 7.46 -19.73
C ARG A 160 -9.73 6.83 -20.87
N GLU A 161 -8.39 6.85 -20.75
CA GLU A 161 -7.50 6.20 -21.73
C GLU A 161 -7.74 4.69 -21.78
N HIS A 162 -7.87 4.05 -20.63
CA HIS A 162 -8.11 2.60 -20.54
C HIS A 162 -9.47 2.22 -21.13
N MET A 163 -10.52 3.01 -20.84
CA MET A 163 -11.85 2.84 -21.42
C MET A 163 -11.82 2.99 -22.95
N ALA A 164 -11.14 4.02 -23.46
CA ALA A 164 -11.04 4.29 -24.90
C ALA A 164 -10.22 3.22 -25.64
N ARG A 165 -9.15 2.73 -25.01
CA ARG A 165 -8.21 1.81 -25.65
C ARG A 165 -8.68 0.35 -25.59
N TYR A 166 -9.33 -0.04 -24.49
CA TYR A 166 -9.62 -1.46 -24.20
C TYR A 166 -11.11 -1.75 -23.96
N GLY A 167 -11.97 -0.72 -23.95
CA GLY A 167 -13.40 -0.93 -23.72
C GLY A 167 -13.78 -1.17 -22.25
N THR A 168 -12.90 -0.89 -21.30
CA THR A 168 -13.26 -0.90 -19.87
C THR A 168 -14.45 0.02 -19.62
N THR A 169 -15.38 -0.39 -18.78
CA THR A 169 -16.62 0.36 -18.53
C THR A 169 -16.61 1.04 -17.15
N ALA A 170 -17.55 1.95 -16.94
CA ALA A 170 -17.75 2.56 -15.63
C ALA A 170 -18.17 1.55 -14.58
N GLU A 171 -18.91 0.49 -14.99
CA GLU A 171 -19.34 -0.62 -14.14
C GLU A 171 -18.14 -1.45 -13.65
N HIS A 172 -17.14 -1.70 -14.50
CA HIS A 172 -15.90 -2.37 -14.09
C HIS A 172 -15.18 -1.59 -12.98
N LEU A 173 -15.08 -0.27 -13.13
CA LEU A 173 -14.48 0.60 -12.12
C LEU A 173 -15.31 0.63 -10.82
N ALA A 174 -16.64 0.68 -10.94
CA ALA A 174 -17.54 0.67 -9.79
C ALA A 174 -17.54 -0.68 -9.06
N ALA A 175 -17.38 -1.79 -9.80
CA ALA A 175 -17.27 -3.13 -9.22
C ALA A 175 -16.05 -3.27 -8.30
N VAL A 176 -14.91 -2.63 -8.64
CA VAL A 176 -13.74 -2.54 -7.74
C VAL A 176 -14.13 -1.84 -6.44
N GLY A 177 -14.77 -0.66 -6.53
CA GLY A 177 -15.22 0.07 -5.35
C GLY A 177 -16.17 -0.76 -4.47
N ALA A 178 -17.21 -1.34 -5.07
CA ALA A 178 -18.19 -2.18 -4.38
C ALA A 178 -17.54 -3.41 -3.71
N LYS A 179 -16.56 -4.06 -4.39
CA LYS A 179 -15.79 -5.17 -3.85
C LYS A 179 -15.01 -4.75 -2.60
N ASN A 180 -14.24 -3.66 -2.67
CA ASN A 180 -13.39 -3.23 -1.56
C ASN A 180 -14.21 -2.74 -0.36
N HIS A 181 -15.33 -2.05 -0.58
CA HIS A 181 -16.26 -1.69 0.50
C HIS A 181 -16.90 -2.93 1.14
N ARG A 182 -17.23 -3.97 0.38
CA ARG A 182 -17.72 -5.24 0.93
C ARG A 182 -16.66 -5.98 1.74
N HIS A 183 -15.40 -5.98 1.31
CA HIS A 183 -14.30 -6.62 2.04
C HIS A 183 -14.02 -5.90 3.37
N SER A 184 -14.06 -4.58 3.41
CA SER A 184 -13.81 -3.80 4.63
C SER A 184 -14.88 -3.95 5.71
N ALA A 185 -16.08 -4.38 5.35
CA ALA A 185 -17.17 -4.59 6.32
C ALA A 185 -16.78 -5.55 7.46
N HIS A 186 -15.83 -6.45 7.20
CA HIS A 186 -15.30 -7.40 8.18
C HIS A 186 -13.97 -6.96 8.81
N ASN A 187 -13.49 -5.76 8.49
CA ASN A 187 -12.22 -5.26 9.02
C ASN A 187 -12.44 -4.25 10.15
N PRO A 188 -12.21 -4.61 11.43
CA PRO A 188 -12.42 -3.71 12.56
C PRO A 188 -11.44 -2.52 12.57
N ARG A 189 -10.43 -2.52 11.70
CA ARG A 189 -9.45 -1.43 11.56
C ARG A 189 -9.71 -0.52 10.36
N ALA A 190 -10.77 -0.79 9.60
CA ALA A 190 -11.11 0.00 8.41
C ALA A 190 -11.85 1.29 8.76
N GLN A 191 -11.49 2.38 8.09
CA GLN A 191 -12.13 3.70 8.22
C GLN A 191 -13.60 3.66 7.79
N PHE A 192 -13.94 2.84 6.80
CA PHE A 192 -15.31 2.62 6.32
C PHE A 192 -15.63 1.14 6.35
N GLN A 193 -16.83 0.82 6.83
CA GLN A 193 -17.37 -0.56 6.92
C GLN A 193 -18.74 -0.69 6.25
N ASP A 194 -19.22 0.37 5.61
CA ASP A 194 -20.48 0.36 4.88
C ASP A 194 -20.32 -0.41 3.56
N VAL A 195 -21.26 -1.32 3.29
CA VAL A 195 -21.32 -2.06 2.02
C VAL A 195 -22.09 -1.21 0.99
N HIS A 196 -21.58 -1.16 -0.22
CA HIS A 196 -22.20 -0.44 -1.34
C HIS A 196 -22.38 -1.36 -2.54
N THR A 197 -23.49 -1.19 -3.27
CA THR A 197 -23.71 -1.84 -4.56
C THR A 197 -22.97 -1.11 -5.68
N VAL A 198 -22.85 -1.73 -6.84
CA VAL A 198 -22.24 -1.11 -8.04
C VAL A 198 -23.03 0.14 -8.43
N GLU A 199 -24.37 0.09 -8.36
CA GLU A 199 -25.27 1.19 -8.68
C GLU A 199 -25.08 2.38 -7.71
N GLU A 200 -24.91 2.12 -6.41
CA GLU A 200 -24.62 3.15 -5.41
C GLU A 200 -23.25 3.79 -5.65
N VAL A 201 -22.24 2.99 -6.00
CA VAL A 201 -20.91 3.49 -6.35
C VAL A 201 -20.98 4.39 -7.59
N LEU A 202 -21.71 3.99 -8.64
CA LEU A 202 -21.91 4.80 -9.85
C LEU A 202 -22.66 6.10 -9.57
N ALA A 203 -23.67 6.05 -8.69
CA ALA A 203 -24.50 7.20 -8.32
C ALA A 203 -23.82 8.15 -7.32
N ALA A 204 -22.70 7.75 -6.72
CA ALA A 204 -21.99 8.58 -5.76
C ALA A 204 -21.46 9.88 -6.39
N LYS A 205 -21.16 10.89 -5.54
CA LYS A 205 -20.61 12.17 -6.00
C LYS A 205 -19.41 12.00 -6.92
N VAL A 206 -19.48 12.52 -8.12
CA VAL A 206 -18.35 12.56 -9.07
C VAL A 206 -17.22 13.41 -8.48
N ILE A 207 -16.01 12.88 -8.49
CA ILE A 207 -14.77 13.61 -8.15
C ILE A 207 -14.09 14.10 -9.41
N HIS A 208 -13.78 13.20 -10.33
CA HIS A 208 -13.30 13.49 -11.69
C HIS A 208 -13.68 12.32 -12.59
N ARG A 209 -14.51 12.56 -13.63
CA ARG A 209 -15.05 11.47 -14.46
C ARG A 209 -13.96 10.60 -15.05
N PRO A 210 -14.12 9.23 -15.02
CA PRO A 210 -15.32 8.49 -14.58
C PRO A 210 -15.40 8.22 -13.06
N LEU A 211 -14.45 8.69 -12.26
CA LEU A 211 -14.32 8.35 -10.84
C LEU A 211 -15.34 9.08 -9.95
N THR A 212 -16.03 8.32 -9.13
CA THR A 212 -16.89 8.81 -8.05
C THR A 212 -16.20 8.71 -6.69
N LYS A 213 -16.79 9.33 -5.66
CA LYS A 213 -16.23 9.37 -4.31
C LYS A 213 -15.95 7.97 -3.72
N LEU A 214 -16.81 6.98 -4.00
CA LEU A 214 -16.68 5.61 -3.50
C LEU A 214 -15.66 4.77 -4.28
N GLN A 215 -14.97 5.37 -5.24
CA GLN A 215 -13.88 4.79 -6.04
C GLN A 215 -12.52 5.44 -5.75
N CYS A 216 -12.47 6.32 -4.76
CA CYS A 216 -11.29 7.09 -4.39
C CYS A 216 -10.94 6.85 -2.93
N SER A 217 -9.66 6.63 -2.64
CA SER A 217 -9.19 6.52 -1.25
C SER A 217 -9.44 7.83 -0.48
N PRO A 218 -9.85 7.74 0.80
CA PRO A 218 -10.01 8.91 1.65
C PRO A 218 -8.67 9.44 2.16
N THR A 219 -8.67 10.67 2.69
CA THR A 219 -7.66 11.10 3.65
C THR A 219 -7.86 10.34 4.96
N SER A 220 -6.77 9.89 5.57
CA SER A 220 -6.81 9.04 6.75
C SER A 220 -5.69 9.38 7.74
N ASP A 221 -6.02 9.29 9.02
CA ASP A 221 -5.05 9.24 10.10
C ASP A 221 -4.81 7.79 10.50
N GLY A 222 -3.57 7.42 10.81
CA GLY A 222 -3.25 6.09 11.29
C GLY A 222 -1.77 5.75 11.24
N ALA A 223 -1.42 4.62 11.85
CA ALA A 223 -0.07 4.08 11.87
C ALA A 223 -0.07 2.57 11.70
N ALA A 224 1.07 2.04 11.25
CA ALA A 224 1.36 0.62 11.21
C ALA A 224 2.84 0.36 11.49
N ALA A 225 3.14 -0.81 12.02
CA ALA A 225 4.49 -1.23 12.35
C ALA A 225 4.70 -2.72 12.07
N VAL A 226 5.94 -3.07 11.70
CA VAL A 226 6.34 -4.44 11.38
C VAL A 226 7.71 -4.71 11.97
N VAL A 227 7.85 -5.78 12.74
CA VAL A 227 9.13 -6.27 13.23
C VAL A 227 9.71 -7.25 12.21
N VAL A 228 10.89 -6.91 11.69
CA VAL A 228 11.65 -7.73 10.74
C VAL A 228 12.84 -8.35 11.47
N ALA A 229 13.00 -9.66 11.36
CA ALA A 229 14.03 -10.39 12.09
C ALA A 229 14.83 -11.34 11.20
N SER A 230 16.09 -11.59 11.58
CA SER A 230 16.95 -12.60 10.97
C SER A 230 16.53 -14.01 11.39
N GLU A 231 16.93 -15.01 10.62
CA GLU A 231 16.74 -16.42 10.99
C GLU A 231 17.38 -16.75 12.36
N ARG A 232 18.55 -16.14 12.66
CA ARG A 232 19.24 -16.30 13.94
C ARG A 232 18.36 -15.79 15.08
N PHE A 233 17.78 -14.61 14.93
CA PHE A 233 16.90 -14.01 15.94
C PHE A 233 15.62 -14.84 16.13
N VAL A 234 15.00 -15.29 15.03
CA VAL A 234 13.81 -16.14 15.05
C VAL A 234 14.06 -17.41 15.86
N ARG A 235 15.20 -18.08 15.63
CA ARG A 235 15.58 -19.28 16.37
C ARG A 235 15.88 -19.00 17.84
N ALA A 236 16.65 -17.95 18.13
CA ALA A 236 17.05 -17.60 19.49
C ALA A 236 15.87 -17.24 20.40
N HIS A 237 14.80 -16.66 19.82
CA HIS A 237 13.61 -16.22 20.56
C HIS A 237 12.40 -17.17 20.40
N GLY A 238 12.55 -18.31 19.71
CA GLY A 238 11.47 -19.29 19.55
C GLY A 238 10.28 -18.76 18.72
N LEU A 239 10.54 -17.94 17.69
CA LEU A 239 9.51 -17.25 16.91
C LEU A 239 9.09 -17.98 15.61
N ALA A 240 9.54 -19.22 15.41
CA ALA A 240 9.30 -19.97 14.17
C ALA A 240 7.82 -20.09 13.81
N ASP A 241 6.96 -20.31 14.81
CA ASP A 241 5.51 -20.52 14.58
C ASP A 241 4.77 -19.25 14.14
N ARG A 242 5.40 -18.07 14.25
CA ARG A 242 4.82 -16.79 13.83
C ARG A 242 5.56 -16.13 12.69
N ALA A 243 6.73 -16.63 12.32
CA ALA A 243 7.56 -16.07 11.28
C ALA A 243 6.93 -16.24 9.91
N VAL A 244 6.89 -15.14 9.15
CA VAL A 244 6.50 -15.09 7.75
C VAL A 244 7.69 -14.63 6.93
N GLU A 245 8.13 -15.43 5.96
CA GLU A 245 9.31 -15.14 5.16
C GLU A 245 9.05 -14.02 4.16
N ILE A 246 9.97 -13.07 4.03
CA ILE A 246 10.04 -12.17 2.86
C ILE A 246 10.85 -12.87 1.78
N VAL A 247 10.17 -13.58 0.89
CA VAL A 247 10.81 -14.39 -0.17
C VAL A 247 11.57 -13.49 -1.15
N ALA A 248 10.90 -12.46 -1.63
CA ALA A 248 11.49 -11.47 -2.52
C ALA A 248 10.82 -10.10 -2.33
N GLN A 249 11.57 -9.04 -2.64
CA GLN A 249 11.07 -7.68 -2.62
C GLN A 249 11.87 -6.84 -3.59
N ALA A 250 11.18 -6.03 -4.39
CA ALA A 250 11.81 -5.10 -5.33
C ALA A 250 11.16 -3.72 -5.25
N MET A 251 11.96 -2.70 -5.50
CA MET A 251 11.51 -1.33 -5.68
C MET A 251 12.05 -0.80 -7.02
N THR A 252 11.17 -0.18 -7.78
CA THR A 252 11.50 0.47 -9.06
C THR A 252 11.02 1.90 -9.05
N THR A 253 11.64 2.71 -9.89
CA THR A 253 11.25 4.10 -10.14
C THR A 253 10.89 4.27 -11.62
N ASP A 254 10.42 5.45 -12.00
CA ASP A 254 10.14 5.78 -13.39
C ASP A 254 11.39 5.68 -14.28
N THR A 255 11.17 5.27 -15.51
CA THR A 255 12.15 5.28 -16.59
C THR A 255 11.70 6.24 -17.68
N GLU A 256 12.50 6.41 -18.73
CA GLU A 256 12.08 7.21 -19.89
C GLU A 256 10.80 6.67 -20.53
N GLU A 257 10.60 5.36 -20.52
CA GLU A 257 9.39 4.71 -21.03
C GLU A 257 8.11 5.17 -20.31
N SER A 258 8.20 5.47 -19.00
CA SER A 258 7.05 5.99 -18.23
C SER A 258 6.46 7.27 -18.83
N PHE A 259 7.25 8.02 -19.60
CA PHE A 259 6.86 9.32 -20.18
C PHE A 259 6.80 9.33 -21.70
N ALA A 260 7.37 8.33 -22.37
CA ALA A 260 7.57 8.33 -23.83
C ALA A 260 6.25 8.35 -24.61
N ALA A 261 5.25 7.61 -24.15
CA ALA A 261 3.94 7.52 -24.82
C ALA A 261 3.01 8.71 -24.53
N GLY A 262 3.34 9.58 -23.56
CA GLY A 262 2.46 10.66 -23.14
C GLY A 262 1.12 10.16 -22.56
N SER A 263 1.11 8.98 -21.94
CA SER A 263 -0.09 8.29 -21.44
C SER A 263 -0.23 8.45 -19.92
N CYS A 264 -1.45 8.75 -19.46
CA CYS A 264 -1.75 8.74 -18.02
C CYS A 264 -1.67 7.33 -17.43
N ILE A 265 -1.93 6.27 -18.18
CA ILE A 265 -1.77 4.88 -17.74
C ILE A 265 -0.33 4.62 -17.31
N ASP A 266 0.63 5.12 -18.08
CA ASP A 266 2.05 4.88 -17.81
C ASP A 266 2.55 5.72 -16.64
N VAL A 267 2.22 7.02 -16.61
CA VAL A 267 2.70 7.92 -15.55
C VAL A 267 2.03 7.72 -14.19
N VAL A 268 0.93 7.00 -14.09
CA VAL A 268 0.39 6.57 -12.78
C VAL A 268 1.07 5.31 -12.22
N GLY A 269 2.04 4.73 -12.97
CA GLY A 269 2.96 3.75 -12.43
C GLY A 269 2.81 2.32 -12.95
N LYS A 270 2.04 2.06 -14.00
CA LYS A 270 1.89 0.71 -14.56
C LYS A 270 3.23 0.10 -15.01
N PRO A 271 4.12 0.81 -15.76
CA PRO A 271 5.41 0.24 -16.17
C PRO A 271 6.32 -0.10 -15.01
N MET A 272 6.46 0.80 -14.00
CA MET A 272 7.31 0.53 -12.85
C MET A 272 6.75 -0.61 -11.98
N SER A 273 5.43 -0.71 -11.80
CA SER A 273 4.79 -1.83 -11.10
C SER A 273 5.08 -3.17 -11.77
N ARG A 274 4.98 -3.21 -13.11
CA ARG A 274 5.31 -4.40 -13.92
C ARG A 274 6.79 -4.78 -13.79
N ALA A 275 7.68 -3.80 -13.80
CA ALA A 275 9.11 -4.03 -13.63
C ALA A 275 9.45 -4.57 -12.22
N ALA A 276 8.83 -4.04 -11.16
CA ALA A 276 9.01 -4.52 -9.80
C ALA A 276 8.47 -5.96 -9.63
N ALA A 277 7.28 -6.26 -10.17
CA ALA A 277 6.71 -7.60 -10.13
C ALA A 277 7.61 -8.62 -10.83
N ARG A 278 8.09 -8.30 -12.02
CA ARG A 278 9.03 -9.16 -12.75
C ARG A 278 10.28 -9.47 -11.94
N GLN A 279 10.92 -8.46 -11.32
CA GLN A 279 12.10 -8.65 -10.48
C GLN A 279 11.81 -9.58 -9.29
N VAL A 280 10.62 -9.45 -8.69
CA VAL A 280 10.21 -10.31 -7.56
C VAL A 280 10.01 -11.75 -8.03
N TYR A 281 9.36 -11.97 -9.16
CA TYR A 281 9.13 -13.31 -9.71
C TYR A 281 10.46 -13.98 -10.12
N GLU A 282 11.34 -13.24 -10.81
CA GLU A 282 12.67 -13.72 -11.18
C GLU A 282 13.53 -14.09 -9.96
N ALA A 283 13.46 -13.29 -8.89
CA ALA A 283 14.25 -13.53 -7.68
C ALA A 283 13.73 -14.67 -6.81
N SER A 284 12.40 -14.90 -6.81
CA SER A 284 11.74 -15.92 -5.98
C SER A 284 11.58 -17.26 -6.67
N GLY A 285 11.53 -17.28 -8.00
CA GLY A 285 11.11 -18.44 -8.78
C GLY A 285 9.61 -18.77 -8.67
N LEU A 286 8.82 -17.87 -8.08
CA LEU A 286 7.36 -17.95 -8.00
C LEU A 286 6.73 -16.96 -8.97
N GLY A 287 5.54 -17.28 -9.49
CA GLY A 287 4.74 -16.42 -10.35
C GLY A 287 3.44 -15.96 -9.68
N ILE A 288 2.65 -15.16 -10.41
CA ILE A 288 1.35 -14.70 -9.90
C ILE A 288 0.37 -15.87 -9.69
N GLU A 289 0.56 -16.96 -10.40
CA GLU A 289 -0.23 -18.19 -10.27
C GLU A 289 -0.01 -18.92 -8.93
N ASP A 290 1.11 -18.66 -8.25
CA ASP A 290 1.42 -19.23 -6.94
C ASP A 290 0.84 -18.41 -5.79
N VAL A 291 0.34 -17.18 -6.07
CA VAL A 291 -0.16 -16.25 -5.06
C VAL A 291 -1.62 -16.55 -4.72
N ASP A 292 -1.96 -16.57 -3.43
CA ASP A 292 -3.30 -16.80 -2.90
C ASP A 292 -4.03 -15.51 -2.56
N VAL A 293 -3.32 -14.55 -1.93
CA VAL A 293 -3.89 -13.30 -1.41
C VAL A 293 -3.00 -12.11 -1.75
N ILE A 294 -3.63 -10.99 -2.11
CA ILE A 294 -2.96 -9.78 -2.58
C ILE A 294 -3.50 -8.57 -1.82
N GLU A 295 -2.61 -7.75 -1.27
CA GLU A 295 -2.89 -6.37 -0.87
C GLU A 295 -2.20 -5.44 -1.86
N LEU A 296 -2.95 -4.74 -2.69
CA LEU A 296 -2.42 -3.84 -3.70
C LEU A 296 -2.88 -2.39 -3.51
N HIS A 297 -2.25 -1.48 -4.24
CA HIS A 297 -2.47 -0.05 -4.14
C HIS A 297 -3.67 0.41 -4.97
N ASP A 298 -4.85 0.37 -4.40
CA ASP A 298 -6.11 0.83 -4.99
C ASP A 298 -6.47 2.26 -4.57
N CYS A 299 -5.53 3.21 -4.68
CA CYS A 299 -5.86 4.61 -4.33
C CYS A 299 -7.04 5.16 -5.14
N PHE A 300 -7.25 4.64 -6.33
CA PHE A 300 -8.43 4.79 -7.18
C PHE A 300 -8.75 3.46 -7.84
N SER A 301 -10.02 3.20 -8.14
CA SER A 301 -10.46 1.92 -8.72
C SER A 301 -9.73 1.53 -10.01
N ILE A 302 -9.40 2.51 -10.84
CA ILE A 302 -8.60 2.24 -12.05
C ILE A 302 -7.20 1.71 -11.71
N ASN A 303 -6.58 2.18 -10.63
CA ASN A 303 -5.25 1.71 -10.29
C ASN A 303 -5.23 0.23 -9.90
N GLU A 304 -6.30 -0.28 -9.31
CA GLU A 304 -6.46 -1.71 -9.07
C GLU A 304 -6.47 -2.49 -10.39
N LEU A 305 -7.24 -2.02 -11.39
CA LEU A 305 -7.28 -2.66 -12.71
C LEU A 305 -5.91 -2.65 -13.41
N LEU A 306 -5.23 -1.49 -13.41
CA LEU A 306 -3.89 -1.36 -13.97
C LEU A 306 -2.86 -2.25 -13.26
N THR A 307 -3.03 -2.44 -11.95
CA THR A 307 -2.17 -3.31 -11.15
C THR A 307 -2.38 -4.78 -11.47
N TYR A 308 -3.61 -5.24 -11.73
CA TYR A 308 -3.86 -6.61 -12.19
C TYR A 308 -3.05 -6.95 -13.45
N GLU A 309 -3.04 -6.02 -14.41
CA GLU A 309 -2.28 -6.17 -15.66
C GLU A 309 -0.76 -6.06 -15.41
N ALA A 310 -0.34 -5.18 -14.52
CA ALA A 310 1.07 -5.01 -14.17
C ALA A 310 1.64 -6.23 -13.44
N LEU A 311 0.86 -6.87 -12.57
CA LEU A 311 1.24 -8.10 -11.85
C LEU A 311 1.12 -9.35 -12.73
N GLY A 312 0.56 -9.26 -13.93
CA GLY A 312 0.40 -10.39 -14.85
C GLY A 312 -0.79 -11.30 -14.53
N MET A 313 -1.78 -10.82 -13.78
CA MET A 313 -3.02 -11.57 -13.50
C MET A 313 -3.87 -11.76 -14.77
N CYS A 314 -3.74 -10.86 -15.73
CA CYS A 314 -4.38 -10.89 -17.03
C CYS A 314 -3.57 -10.12 -18.08
N ALA A 315 -3.94 -10.22 -19.34
CA ALA A 315 -3.41 -9.37 -20.40
C ALA A 315 -3.92 -7.93 -20.29
N ASP A 316 -3.21 -6.98 -20.94
CA ASP A 316 -3.62 -5.58 -20.97
C ASP A 316 -5.03 -5.43 -21.57
N GLY A 317 -5.91 -4.73 -20.86
CA GLY A 317 -7.31 -4.51 -21.24
C GLY A 317 -8.31 -5.55 -20.71
N GLU A 318 -7.85 -6.64 -20.10
CA GLU A 318 -8.73 -7.71 -19.60
C GLU A 318 -9.06 -7.58 -18.10
N SER A 319 -8.44 -6.63 -17.39
CA SER A 319 -8.60 -6.46 -15.95
C SER A 319 -10.03 -6.19 -15.48
N GLY A 320 -10.83 -5.46 -16.28
CA GLY A 320 -12.25 -5.24 -15.99
C GLY A 320 -13.07 -6.54 -15.96
N LYS A 321 -12.73 -7.49 -16.83
CA LYS A 321 -13.38 -8.81 -16.85
C LYS A 321 -13.08 -9.61 -15.60
N LEU A 322 -11.84 -9.59 -15.09
CA LEU A 322 -11.51 -10.29 -13.83
C LEU A 322 -12.40 -9.87 -12.67
N VAL A 323 -12.69 -8.57 -12.57
CA VAL A 323 -13.59 -8.05 -11.52
C VAL A 323 -15.03 -8.49 -11.76
N ALA A 324 -15.51 -8.36 -13.00
CA ALA A 324 -16.88 -8.71 -13.37
C ALA A 324 -17.18 -10.20 -13.16
N ASP A 325 -16.20 -11.05 -13.44
CA ASP A 325 -16.31 -12.51 -13.26
C ASP A 325 -16.11 -12.95 -11.78
N GLY A 326 -15.83 -12.01 -10.86
CA GLY A 326 -15.58 -12.31 -9.45
C GLY A 326 -14.25 -13.03 -9.19
N ALA A 327 -13.30 -13.02 -10.13
CA ALA A 327 -12.02 -13.72 -10.01
C ALA A 327 -11.10 -13.14 -8.94
N THR A 328 -11.36 -11.92 -8.45
CA THR A 328 -10.53 -11.16 -7.52
C THR A 328 -11.16 -10.93 -6.15
N THR A 329 -12.13 -11.74 -5.79
CA THR A 329 -12.82 -11.72 -4.48
C THR A 329 -12.88 -13.12 -3.87
N TYR A 330 -13.46 -13.24 -2.67
CA TYR A 330 -13.65 -14.53 -2.00
C TYR A 330 -14.39 -15.53 -2.89
N GLY A 331 -13.82 -16.72 -3.02
CA GLY A 331 -14.28 -17.78 -3.94
C GLY A 331 -13.76 -17.65 -5.37
N GLY A 332 -13.06 -16.58 -5.71
CA GLY A 332 -12.36 -16.40 -6.99
C GLY A 332 -10.97 -17.02 -7.00
N ARG A 333 -10.21 -16.76 -8.07
CA ARG A 333 -8.84 -17.27 -8.19
C ARG A 333 -7.88 -16.61 -7.19
N TRP A 334 -8.03 -15.32 -6.96
CA TRP A 334 -7.28 -14.55 -5.99
C TRP A 334 -8.24 -13.81 -5.06
N VAL A 335 -7.82 -13.57 -3.82
CA VAL A 335 -8.51 -12.58 -2.98
C VAL A 335 -7.66 -11.32 -2.95
N VAL A 336 -8.17 -10.28 -3.58
CA VAL A 336 -7.50 -8.97 -3.65
C VAL A 336 -8.11 -8.00 -2.68
N ASN A 337 -7.23 -7.36 -1.90
CA ASN A 337 -7.60 -6.39 -0.86
C ASN A 337 -8.62 -6.94 0.16
N PRO A 338 -8.34 -8.08 0.82
CA PRO A 338 -9.22 -8.62 1.86
C PRO A 338 -9.44 -7.61 3.00
N SER A 339 -8.50 -6.68 3.21
CA SER A 339 -8.62 -5.62 4.20
C SER A 339 -9.66 -4.54 3.85
N GLY A 340 -10.12 -4.48 2.60
CA GLY A 340 -10.91 -3.40 2.03
C GLY A 340 -10.11 -2.40 1.19
N GLY A 341 -8.80 -2.64 1.03
CA GLY A 341 -7.90 -1.80 0.25
C GLY A 341 -7.80 -0.36 0.76
N LEU A 342 -7.18 0.49 -0.02
CA LEU A 342 -7.03 1.91 0.31
C LEU A 342 -8.36 2.66 0.19
N ILE A 343 -9.22 2.25 -0.75
CA ILE A 343 -10.53 2.87 -1.00
C ILE A 343 -11.39 2.84 0.26
N SER A 344 -11.41 1.73 1.00
CA SER A 344 -12.33 1.56 2.12
C SER A 344 -11.65 1.40 3.49
N LYS A 345 -10.54 0.64 3.59
CA LYS A 345 -9.77 0.58 4.82
C LYS A 345 -9.19 1.94 5.21
N GLY A 346 -8.80 2.73 4.20
CA GLY A 346 -8.16 4.02 4.40
C GLY A 346 -6.73 4.07 3.90
N HIS A 347 -6.19 5.30 3.77
CA HIS A 347 -4.89 5.54 3.13
C HIS A 347 -4.03 6.56 3.87
N PRO A 348 -3.57 6.28 5.11
CA PRO A 348 -2.52 7.06 5.73
C PRO A 348 -1.19 6.73 5.05
N LEU A 349 -0.64 7.69 4.28
CA LEU A 349 0.43 7.49 3.30
C LEU A 349 1.64 6.74 3.86
N GLY A 350 2.17 7.19 4.99
CA GLY A 350 3.34 6.56 5.63
C GLY A 350 3.06 5.17 6.21
N ALA A 351 1.80 4.87 6.56
CA ALA A 351 1.43 3.60 7.17
C ALA A 351 1.00 2.53 6.16
N THR A 352 0.49 2.93 4.98
CA THR A 352 -0.23 2.04 4.05
C THR A 352 0.54 0.76 3.72
N GLY A 353 1.81 0.85 3.31
CA GLY A 353 2.57 -0.35 2.93
C GLY A 353 2.85 -1.30 4.09
N LEU A 354 3.00 -0.78 5.31
CA LEU A 354 3.14 -1.60 6.52
C LEU A 354 1.80 -2.23 6.94
N ALA A 355 0.69 -1.51 6.75
CA ALA A 355 -0.65 -2.05 6.98
C ALA A 355 -1.03 -3.15 5.98
N GLN A 356 -0.59 -3.06 4.72
CA GLN A 356 -0.69 -4.15 3.75
C GLN A 356 0.07 -5.38 4.24
N ALA A 357 1.33 -5.20 4.68
CA ALA A 357 2.13 -6.29 5.23
C ALA A 357 1.49 -6.90 6.49
N ALA A 358 0.91 -6.09 7.37
CA ALA A 358 0.21 -6.58 8.56
C ALA A 358 -1.00 -7.45 8.20
N GLU A 359 -1.84 -7.02 7.25
CA GLU A 359 -2.98 -7.83 6.78
C GLU A 359 -2.50 -9.16 6.20
N LEU A 360 -1.49 -9.15 5.34
CA LEU A 360 -0.96 -10.36 4.72
C LEU A 360 -0.33 -11.32 5.74
N VAL A 361 0.34 -10.79 6.78
CA VAL A 361 0.86 -11.62 7.88
C VAL A 361 -0.29 -12.28 8.65
N TRP A 362 -1.37 -11.56 8.95
CA TRP A 362 -2.56 -12.17 9.58
C TRP A 362 -3.20 -13.23 8.69
N GLN A 363 -3.27 -13.00 7.39
CA GLN A 363 -3.80 -13.99 6.42
C GLN A 363 -2.94 -15.26 6.42
N LEU A 364 -1.63 -15.13 6.26
CA LEU A 364 -0.70 -16.26 6.24
C LEU A 364 -0.61 -17.01 7.57
N ARG A 365 -0.90 -16.33 8.69
CA ARG A 365 -0.96 -16.98 10.03
C ARG A 365 -2.31 -17.62 10.36
N GLY A 366 -3.33 -17.42 9.53
CA GLY A 366 -4.68 -17.90 9.81
C GLY A 366 -5.39 -17.10 10.92
N THR A 367 -4.99 -15.85 11.14
CA THR A 367 -5.47 -14.99 12.23
C THR A 367 -6.24 -13.76 11.78
N ALA A 368 -6.63 -13.69 10.50
CA ALA A 368 -7.38 -12.57 9.93
C ALA A 368 -8.87 -12.53 10.33
N GLY A 369 -9.35 -13.51 11.12
CA GLY A 369 -10.74 -13.57 11.59
C GLY A 369 -11.73 -13.75 10.44
N ALA A 370 -12.78 -12.93 10.42
CA ALA A 370 -13.83 -13.02 9.38
C ALA A 370 -13.33 -12.70 7.94
N ARG A 371 -12.12 -12.13 7.82
CA ARG A 371 -11.49 -11.85 6.51
C ARG A 371 -10.56 -12.96 6.04
N GLN A 372 -10.44 -14.06 6.78
CA GLN A 372 -9.49 -15.12 6.48
C GLN A 372 -9.72 -15.70 5.09
N VAL A 373 -8.68 -15.68 4.27
CA VAL A 373 -8.60 -16.42 3.01
C VAL A 373 -8.20 -17.85 3.34
N PRO A 374 -9.01 -18.86 3.01
CA PRO A 374 -8.68 -20.26 3.27
C PRO A 374 -7.37 -20.66 2.57
N ASP A 375 -6.56 -21.45 3.27
CA ASP A 375 -5.35 -22.09 2.73
C ASP A 375 -4.36 -21.11 2.07
N ALA A 376 -4.25 -19.89 2.59
CA ALA A 376 -3.30 -18.90 2.09
C ALA A 376 -1.88 -19.23 2.55
N HIS A 377 -0.97 -19.49 1.61
CA HIS A 377 0.45 -19.79 1.83
C HIS A 377 1.40 -18.77 1.23
N VAL A 378 1.00 -18.16 0.11
CA VAL A 378 1.78 -17.14 -0.60
C VAL A 378 0.97 -15.87 -0.73
N ALA A 379 1.56 -14.76 -0.33
CA ALA A 379 0.91 -13.45 -0.35
C ALA A 379 1.77 -12.41 -1.06
N LEU A 380 1.13 -11.46 -1.73
CA LEU A 380 1.81 -10.39 -2.45
C LEU A 380 1.29 -9.02 -2.00
N ALA A 381 2.21 -8.13 -1.60
CA ALA A 381 1.93 -6.71 -1.41
C ALA A 381 2.44 -5.90 -2.60
N HIS A 382 1.62 -4.96 -3.08
CA HIS A 382 2.01 -3.96 -4.08
C HIS A 382 1.67 -2.56 -3.59
N ASN A 383 2.62 -1.64 -3.64
CA ASN A 383 2.43 -0.28 -3.19
C ASN A 383 3.12 0.70 -4.14
N ILE A 384 2.43 1.76 -4.56
CA ILE A 384 3.03 2.82 -5.38
C ILE A 384 3.02 4.16 -4.66
N GLY A 385 4.01 5.00 -5.00
CA GLY A 385 4.08 6.41 -4.65
C GLY A 385 4.11 7.24 -5.93
N LEU A 386 3.14 8.12 -6.11
CA LEU A 386 3.13 9.05 -7.24
C LEU A 386 4.37 9.96 -7.15
N GLY A 387 5.09 10.08 -8.24
CA GLY A 387 6.42 10.70 -8.28
C GLY A 387 7.56 9.69 -8.44
N GLY A 388 7.20 8.39 -8.62
CA GLY A 388 8.10 7.36 -9.09
C GLY A 388 8.62 6.41 -8.03
N ALA A 389 7.74 5.67 -7.35
CA ALA A 389 8.13 4.50 -6.57
C ALA A 389 7.08 3.40 -6.68
N ALA A 390 7.48 2.19 -7.05
CA ALA A 390 6.65 0.98 -6.94
C ALA A 390 7.41 -0.08 -6.15
N VAL A 391 6.78 -0.62 -5.11
CA VAL A 391 7.34 -1.68 -4.27
C VAL A 391 6.45 -2.90 -4.36
N VAL A 392 7.03 -4.05 -4.71
CA VAL A 392 6.36 -5.35 -4.67
C VAL A 392 7.09 -6.23 -3.66
N THR A 393 6.33 -6.88 -2.80
CA THR A 393 6.84 -7.76 -1.74
C THR A 393 6.12 -9.10 -1.80
N LEU A 394 6.84 -10.19 -1.89
CA LEU A 394 6.31 -11.56 -1.86
C LEU A 394 6.62 -12.19 -0.50
N LEU A 395 5.58 -12.69 0.14
CA LEU A 395 5.61 -13.30 1.46
C LEU A 395 5.18 -14.76 1.36
N ARG A 396 5.72 -15.60 2.25
CA ARG A 396 5.36 -17.03 2.33
C ARG A 396 5.39 -17.53 3.77
N ARG A 397 4.49 -18.49 4.02
CA ARG A 397 4.49 -19.27 5.28
C ARG A 397 4.18 -20.73 5.02
#